data_8c9166edebeecc5d5eb93e223c90af6e
#
_entry.id   8c9166edebeecc5d5eb93e223c90af6e
#
_cell.length_a   1.000
_cell.length_b   1.000
_cell.length_c   1.000
_cell.angle_alpha   90.00
_cell.angle_beta   90.00
_cell.angle_gamma   90.00
#
_symmetry.space_group_name_H-M   'P 1'
#
loop_
_entity.id
_entity.type
_entity.pdbx_description
1 polymer ?
#
loop_
_entity_poly.entity_id
_entity_poly.type
_entity_poly.pdbx_seq_one_letter_code
_entity_poly.pdbx_strand_id
1 'polypeptide(L)'
;VKIKIPATSANLGPGFDCLGLAIALYNEVSIKPSSYQSISVKGEGEENAKLKKNNIFVSIFYDIYQELVGKKDLFRFEFYNNIPFSRGLGSSSAVIVGAIASAYEMAGVKASKENILNKAILYETHPDNIAPAVYGGFTSSIVEHGKVKTLRKELSAKLKVVMVIPDRPMSTAQSRTLLPKSYLMKNTVYNLSRASLLTAAFFSENWEFLKVASRDCMHEHRRMKQLKELFEVREIALKNGALMSTLSGSGSSFFSLVRAEDAQKVATALKNAFGMFRVEIFDLDNNGFEIVKS
;
A
#
# COMPACT_ATOMS: atom_id res chain seq x y z
N VAL A 1 3.77 22.68 -6.83
CA VAL A 1 3.58 21.69 -5.76
C VAL A 1 4.29 20.41 -6.17
N LYS A 2 5.03 19.81 -5.24
CA LYS A 2 5.55 18.45 -5.35
C LYS A 2 4.94 17.63 -4.21
N ILE A 3 4.41 16.46 -4.55
CA ILE A 3 3.87 15.52 -3.57
C ILE A 3 4.61 14.19 -3.65
N LYS A 4 4.83 13.56 -2.49
CA LYS A 4 5.46 12.26 -2.33
C LYS A 4 4.48 11.34 -1.59
N ILE A 5 4.24 10.14 -2.10
CA ILE A 5 3.25 9.21 -1.57
C ILE A 5 3.91 7.83 -1.40
N PRO A 6 3.84 7.20 -0.21
CA PRO A 6 4.46 5.91 0.04
C PRO A 6 3.69 4.75 -0.60
N ALA A 7 4.40 3.67 -0.87
CA ALA A 7 3.84 2.35 -1.09
C ALA A 7 3.21 1.81 0.20
N THR A 8 2.31 0.85 0.05
CA THR A 8 1.62 0.23 1.18
C THR A 8 1.51 -1.27 1.01
N SER A 9 1.50 -1.99 2.14
CA SER A 9 1.15 -3.40 2.21
C SER A 9 -0.15 -3.53 3.00
N ALA A 10 -1.16 -4.10 2.37
CA ALA A 10 -2.50 -4.28 2.92
C ALA A 10 -2.76 -5.70 3.41
N ASN A 11 -3.78 -5.88 4.20
CA ASN A 11 -4.24 -7.12 4.84
C ASN A 11 -3.30 -7.65 5.93
N LEU A 12 -2.01 -7.68 5.71
CA LEU A 12 -1.00 -8.19 6.65
C LEU A 12 -1.34 -9.58 7.21
N GLY A 13 -1.81 -10.48 6.33
CA GLY A 13 -2.37 -11.77 6.70
C GLY A 13 -3.85 -11.67 7.08
N PRO A 14 -4.24 -11.85 8.36
CA PRO A 14 -5.64 -12.00 8.75
C PRO A 14 -6.45 -10.71 8.78
N GLY A 15 -5.83 -9.56 8.61
CA GLY A 15 -6.47 -8.22 8.65
C GLY A 15 -7.09 -7.77 7.34
N PHE A 16 -7.81 -8.68 6.67
CA PHE A 16 -8.42 -8.46 5.36
C PHE A 16 -9.29 -7.21 5.33
N ASP A 17 -8.98 -6.30 4.39
CA ASP A 17 -9.65 -5.00 4.18
C ASP A 17 -9.61 -4.03 5.40
N CYS A 18 -8.78 -4.32 6.43
CA CYS A 18 -8.71 -3.55 7.67
C CYS A 18 -7.31 -3.04 8.01
N LEU A 19 -6.29 -3.92 7.86
CA LEU A 19 -4.95 -3.62 8.32
C LEU A 19 -4.04 -3.24 7.16
N GLY A 20 -3.22 -2.21 7.38
CA GLY A 20 -2.26 -1.74 6.40
C GLY A 20 -1.00 -1.16 7.03
N LEU A 21 0.03 -1.03 6.22
CA LEU A 21 1.33 -0.53 6.65
C LEU A 21 2.00 0.23 5.49
N ALA A 22 2.61 1.38 5.78
CA ALA A 22 3.32 2.18 4.79
C ALA A 22 4.81 1.82 4.71
N ILE A 23 5.33 1.81 3.48
CA ILE A 23 6.69 1.39 3.12
C ILE A 23 7.39 2.56 2.44
N ALA A 24 8.66 2.79 2.76
CA ALA A 24 9.47 3.88 2.22
C ALA A 24 9.92 3.61 0.75
N LEU A 25 8.96 3.37 -0.11
CA LEU A 25 9.06 3.33 -1.56
C LEU A 25 8.00 4.29 -2.11
N TYR A 26 8.37 5.26 -2.92
CA TYR A 26 7.50 6.40 -3.17
C TYR A 26 7.22 6.65 -4.64
N ASN A 27 6.00 7.03 -4.95
CA ASN A 27 5.70 7.81 -6.13
C ASN A 27 5.79 9.30 -5.81
N GLU A 28 6.26 10.08 -6.77
CA GLU A 28 6.35 11.54 -6.67
C GLU A 28 5.64 12.19 -7.85
N VAL A 29 4.95 13.28 -7.60
CA VAL A 29 4.29 14.07 -8.66
C VAL A 29 4.58 15.54 -8.46
N SER A 30 5.09 16.19 -9.50
CA SER A 30 5.23 17.65 -9.56
C SER A 30 4.10 18.24 -10.39
N ILE A 31 3.44 19.27 -9.86
CA ILE A 31 2.32 19.95 -10.52
C ILE A 31 2.62 21.45 -10.57
N LYS A 32 2.55 22.03 -11.76
CA LYS A 32 2.81 23.46 -11.99
C LYS A 32 1.70 24.07 -12.84
N PRO A 33 1.23 25.30 -12.53
CA PRO A 33 0.36 26.05 -13.44
C PRO A 33 1.01 26.19 -14.82
N SER A 34 0.21 26.13 -15.87
CA SER A 34 0.69 26.21 -17.27
C SER A 34 -0.39 26.77 -18.18
N SER A 35 0.01 27.27 -19.35
CA SER A 35 -0.92 27.68 -20.41
C SER A 35 -1.49 26.49 -21.20
N TYR A 36 -0.97 25.29 -21.00
CA TYR A 36 -1.45 24.06 -21.64
C TYR A 36 -1.29 22.86 -20.69
N GLN A 37 -2.14 21.86 -20.84
CA GLN A 37 -2.02 20.62 -20.09
C GLN A 37 -0.96 19.72 -20.71
N SER A 38 -0.06 19.19 -19.87
CA SER A 38 0.90 18.16 -20.28
C SER A 38 1.12 17.13 -19.18
N ILE A 39 1.43 15.91 -19.59
CA ILE A 39 1.70 14.80 -18.71
C ILE A 39 3.00 14.13 -19.15
N SER A 40 3.97 14.06 -18.24
CA SER A 40 5.17 13.24 -18.39
C SER A 40 5.23 12.17 -17.33
N VAL A 41 5.68 10.98 -17.69
CA VAL A 41 5.80 9.82 -16.78
C VAL A 41 7.21 9.29 -16.93
N LYS A 42 7.87 9.05 -15.79
CA LYS A 42 9.17 8.37 -15.68
C LYS A 42 9.04 7.20 -14.69
N GLY A 43 9.86 6.17 -14.90
CA GLY A 43 9.83 4.95 -14.10
C GLY A 43 8.71 4.00 -14.49
N GLU A 44 8.00 3.45 -13.52
CA GLU A 44 6.94 2.47 -13.78
C GLU A 44 5.85 3.05 -14.70
N GLY A 45 5.66 2.39 -15.84
CA GLY A 45 4.69 2.81 -16.87
C GLY A 45 5.17 3.90 -17.82
N GLU A 46 6.45 4.24 -17.85
CA GLU A 46 7.03 5.24 -18.75
C GLU A 46 6.73 4.96 -20.24
N GLU A 47 6.81 3.68 -20.64
CA GLU A 47 6.52 3.21 -21.99
C GLU A 47 5.00 3.11 -22.30
N ASN A 48 4.14 3.29 -21.30
CA ASN A 48 2.70 3.17 -21.49
C ASN A 48 2.07 4.48 -21.96
N ALA A 49 1.92 4.65 -23.28
CA ALA A 49 1.31 5.83 -23.89
C ALA A 49 -0.13 6.13 -23.40
N LYS A 50 -0.86 5.12 -22.89
CA LYS A 50 -2.22 5.33 -22.36
C LYS A 50 -2.18 6.16 -21.07
N LEU A 51 -1.13 6.05 -20.24
CA LEU A 51 -0.99 6.85 -19.03
C LEU A 51 -0.79 8.35 -19.32
N LYS A 52 -0.30 8.69 -20.50
CA LYS A 52 -0.16 10.09 -20.94
C LYS A 52 -1.47 10.67 -21.49
N LYS A 53 -2.45 9.83 -21.87
CA LYS A 53 -3.76 10.22 -22.41
C LYS A 53 -4.89 10.11 -21.40
N ASN A 54 -4.95 8.97 -20.69
CA ASN A 54 -6.01 8.62 -19.73
C ASN A 54 -5.38 8.37 -18.37
N ASN A 55 -4.99 9.43 -17.66
CA ASN A 55 -4.32 9.33 -16.37
C ASN A 55 -5.34 9.52 -15.24
N ILE A 56 -5.53 8.48 -14.45
CA ILE A 56 -6.50 8.45 -13.33
C ILE A 56 -6.17 9.54 -12.29
N PHE A 57 -4.88 9.76 -11.99
CA PHE A 57 -4.49 10.84 -11.08
C PHE A 57 -5.00 12.20 -11.59
N VAL A 58 -4.77 12.48 -12.87
CA VAL A 58 -5.17 13.76 -13.48
C VAL A 58 -6.69 13.90 -13.49
N SER A 59 -7.43 12.82 -13.75
CA SER A 59 -8.89 12.84 -13.69
C SER A 59 -9.39 13.16 -12.26
N ILE A 60 -8.94 12.42 -11.25
CA ILE A 60 -9.31 12.66 -9.84
C ILE A 60 -8.88 14.07 -9.40
N PHE A 61 -7.67 14.49 -9.78
CA PHE A 61 -7.18 15.84 -9.48
C PHE A 61 -8.13 16.91 -10.00
N TYR A 62 -8.55 16.83 -11.27
CA TYR A 62 -9.45 17.81 -11.84
C TYR A 62 -10.86 17.75 -11.26
N ASP A 63 -11.39 16.58 -10.97
CA ASP A 63 -12.69 16.42 -10.31
C ASP A 63 -12.72 17.18 -8.98
N ILE A 64 -11.69 17.00 -8.15
CA ILE A 64 -11.57 17.66 -6.85
C ILE A 64 -11.25 19.16 -7.02
N TYR A 65 -10.31 19.49 -7.91
CA TYR A 65 -9.91 20.89 -8.12
C TYR A 65 -11.07 21.74 -8.59
N GLN A 66 -11.86 21.27 -9.56
CA GLN A 66 -13.05 21.97 -10.06
C GLN A 66 -14.15 22.10 -9.00
N GLU A 67 -14.34 21.08 -8.15
CA GLU A 67 -15.24 21.15 -7.02
C GLU A 67 -14.86 22.29 -6.05
N LEU A 68 -13.54 22.47 -5.82
CA LEU A 68 -13.01 23.45 -4.86
C LEU A 68 -12.95 24.89 -5.42
N VAL A 69 -12.61 25.05 -6.70
CA VAL A 69 -12.28 26.36 -7.30
C VAL A 69 -13.38 26.87 -8.25
N GLY A 70 -14.24 25.99 -8.75
CA GLY A 70 -15.32 26.34 -9.68
C GLY A 70 -14.88 26.60 -11.12
N LYS A 71 -13.58 26.43 -11.44
CA LYS A 71 -13.03 26.64 -12.80
C LYS A 71 -11.99 25.57 -13.13
N LYS A 72 -11.67 25.44 -14.42
CA LYS A 72 -10.63 24.53 -14.91
C LYS A 72 -9.40 25.33 -15.32
N ASP A 73 -8.40 25.37 -14.43
CA ASP A 73 -7.07 25.86 -14.78
C ASP A 73 -6.26 24.75 -15.48
N LEU A 74 -5.18 25.10 -16.16
CA LEU A 74 -4.32 24.16 -16.86
C LEU A 74 -3.03 23.93 -16.09
N PHE A 75 -2.61 22.67 -16.02
CA PHE A 75 -1.44 22.27 -15.26
C PHE A 75 -0.53 21.33 -16.05
N ARG A 76 0.76 21.40 -15.75
CA ARG A 76 1.75 20.41 -16.15
C ARG A 76 1.95 19.41 -15.01
N PHE A 77 1.88 18.12 -15.33
CA PHE A 77 2.08 17.00 -14.40
C PHE A 77 3.34 16.24 -14.79
N GLU A 78 4.25 16.04 -13.82
CA GLU A 78 5.48 15.28 -13.98
C GLU A 78 5.50 14.17 -12.95
N PHE A 79 5.31 12.91 -13.40
CA PHE A 79 5.25 11.73 -12.56
C PHE A 79 6.60 11.01 -12.52
N TYR A 80 7.02 10.61 -11.30
CA TYR A 80 8.13 9.70 -11.04
C TYR A 80 7.58 8.50 -10.28
N ASN A 81 7.26 7.43 -11.00
CA ASN A 81 6.63 6.23 -10.46
C ASN A 81 7.68 5.18 -10.11
N ASN A 82 7.84 4.88 -8.83
CA ASN A 82 8.72 3.81 -8.38
C ASN A 82 7.94 2.62 -7.80
N ILE A 83 6.65 2.79 -7.51
CA ILE A 83 5.79 1.74 -6.97
C ILE A 83 5.30 0.86 -8.12
N PRO A 84 5.68 -0.44 -8.18
CA PRO A 84 5.26 -1.36 -9.23
C PRO A 84 3.75 -1.49 -9.35
N PHE A 85 3.23 -1.45 -10.59
CA PHE A 85 1.80 -1.58 -10.84
C PHE A 85 1.31 -3.01 -10.66
N SER A 86 0.12 -3.18 -10.07
CA SER A 86 -0.55 -4.48 -9.93
C SER A 86 0.30 -5.55 -9.24
N ARG A 87 1.10 -5.16 -8.25
CA ARG A 87 1.94 -6.05 -7.45
C ARG A 87 1.55 -6.09 -5.96
N GLY A 88 0.38 -5.52 -5.59
CA GLY A 88 -0.07 -5.48 -4.20
C GLY A 88 0.70 -4.48 -3.32
N LEU A 89 1.26 -3.43 -3.91
CA LEU A 89 2.04 -2.40 -3.21
C LEU A 89 1.31 -1.05 -3.08
N GLY A 90 0.00 -1.04 -3.20
CA GLY A 90 -0.83 0.16 -2.99
C GLY A 90 -0.67 1.26 -4.05
N SER A 91 -0.19 0.92 -5.28
CA SER A 91 0.02 1.92 -6.34
C SER A 91 -1.25 2.69 -6.69
N SER A 92 -2.42 2.03 -6.73
CA SER A 92 -3.72 2.69 -6.97
C SER A 92 -4.05 3.69 -5.86
N SER A 93 -3.89 3.29 -4.61
CA SER A 93 -4.15 4.14 -3.44
C SER A 93 -3.20 5.33 -3.38
N ALA A 94 -1.93 5.14 -3.75
CA ALA A 94 -0.97 6.25 -3.87
C ALA A 94 -1.41 7.26 -4.93
N VAL A 95 -1.94 6.81 -6.07
CA VAL A 95 -2.50 7.67 -7.12
C VAL A 95 -3.70 8.47 -6.60
N ILE A 96 -4.65 7.81 -5.94
CA ILE A 96 -5.87 8.44 -5.40
C ILE A 96 -5.51 9.48 -4.33
N VAL A 97 -4.73 9.09 -3.33
CA VAL A 97 -4.33 9.98 -2.22
C VAL A 97 -3.53 11.17 -2.76
N GLY A 98 -2.57 10.92 -3.66
CA GLY A 98 -1.75 11.96 -4.26
C GLY A 98 -2.56 12.96 -5.07
N ALA A 99 -3.53 12.50 -5.87
CA ALA A 99 -4.39 13.35 -6.67
C ALA A 99 -5.25 14.28 -5.80
N ILE A 100 -5.91 13.71 -4.79
CA ILE A 100 -6.77 14.47 -3.88
C ILE A 100 -5.95 15.51 -3.10
N ALA A 101 -4.86 15.09 -2.44
CA ALA A 101 -4.02 15.99 -1.65
C ALA A 101 -3.42 17.12 -2.50
N SER A 102 -3.00 16.80 -3.72
CA SER A 102 -2.48 17.80 -4.67
C SER A 102 -3.55 18.78 -5.12
N ALA A 103 -4.79 18.34 -5.34
CA ALA A 103 -5.88 19.22 -5.75
C ALA A 103 -6.21 20.25 -4.66
N TYR A 104 -6.28 19.83 -3.39
CA TYR A 104 -6.47 20.72 -2.25
C TYR A 104 -5.32 21.75 -2.14
N GLU A 105 -4.08 21.30 -2.26
CA GLU A 105 -2.90 22.19 -2.18
C GLU A 105 -2.89 23.20 -3.34
N MET A 106 -3.17 22.77 -4.58
CA MET A 106 -3.22 23.64 -5.75
C MET A 106 -4.41 24.62 -5.71
N ALA A 107 -5.50 24.26 -5.07
CA ALA A 107 -6.65 25.13 -4.81
C ALA A 107 -6.40 26.14 -3.68
N GLY A 108 -5.31 26.01 -2.93
CA GLY A 108 -5.04 26.82 -1.74
C GLY A 108 -5.98 26.54 -0.56
N VAL A 109 -6.64 25.39 -0.58
CA VAL A 109 -7.59 24.95 0.46
C VAL A 109 -6.91 24.00 1.42
N LYS A 110 -6.87 24.37 2.71
CA LYS A 110 -6.32 23.48 3.74
C LYS A 110 -7.24 22.29 3.97
N ALA A 111 -6.67 21.09 3.85
CA ALA A 111 -7.35 19.85 4.19
C ALA A 111 -6.57 19.07 5.27
N SER A 112 -7.28 18.52 6.25
CA SER A 112 -6.67 17.58 7.18
C SER A 112 -6.42 16.23 6.50
N LYS A 113 -5.51 15.41 7.05
CA LYS A 113 -5.32 14.02 6.60
C LYS A 113 -6.62 13.23 6.66
N GLU A 114 -7.46 13.48 7.67
CA GLU A 114 -8.80 12.86 7.78
C GLU A 114 -9.70 13.24 6.60
N ASN A 115 -9.70 14.51 6.17
CA ASN A 115 -10.48 14.94 5.01
C ASN A 115 -10.01 14.25 3.72
N ILE A 116 -8.68 14.15 3.53
CA ILE A 116 -8.09 13.44 2.37
C ILE A 116 -8.49 11.97 2.40
N LEU A 117 -8.40 11.31 3.56
CA LEU A 117 -8.77 9.90 3.73
C LEU A 117 -10.25 9.66 3.41
N ASN A 118 -11.14 10.49 3.96
CA ASN A 118 -12.58 10.38 3.74
C ASN A 118 -12.99 10.72 2.30
N LYS A 119 -12.20 11.53 1.59
CA LYS A 119 -12.42 11.77 0.16
C LYS A 119 -11.91 10.57 -0.66
N ALA A 120 -10.77 9.98 -0.27
CA ALA A 120 -10.16 8.85 -0.96
C ALA A 120 -11.04 7.57 -0.92
N ILE A 121 -11.80 7.33 0.18
CA ILE A 121 -12.69 6.16 0.28
C ILE A 121 -13.82 6.17 -0.76
N LEU A 122 -14.13 7.30 -1.36
CA LEU A 122 -15.11 7.40 -2.44
C LEU A 122 -14.59 6.81 -3.76
N TYR A 123 -13.28 6.70 -3.92
CA TYR A 123 -12.61 6.14 -5.11
C TYR A 123 -12.11 4.72 -4.88
N GLU A 124 -11.83 4.34 -3.65
CA GLU A 124 -11.41 2.99 -3.25
C GLU A 124 -12.12 2.58 -1.95
N THR A 125 -12.94 1.56 -2.02
CA THR A 125 -13.87 1.19 -0.94
C THR A 125 -13.23 0.54 0.29
N HIS A 126 -11.92 0.22 0.23
CA HIS A 126 -11.19 -0.45 1.29
C HIS A 126 -10.12 0.46 1.87
N PRO A 127 -10.07 0.66 3.20
CA PRO A 127 -9.17 1.61 3.82
C PRO A 127 -7.74 1.11 3.99
N ASP A 128 -7.48 -0.16 3.84
CA ASP A 128 -6.25 -0.87 4.18
C ASP A 128 -4.99 -0.41 3.42
N ASN A 129 -5.14 0.17 2.22
CA ASN A 129 -4.05 0.83 1.49
C ASN A 129 -4.11 2.37 1.61
N ILE A 130 -5.30 2.96 1.52
CA ILE A 130 -5.41 4.43 1.57
C ILE A 130 -5.07 5.00 2.95
N ALA A 131 -5.43 4.32 4.04
CA ALA A 131 -5.12 4.81 5.39
C ALA A 131 -3.60 4.91 5.65
N PRO A 132 -2.79 3.86 5.40
CA PRO A 132 -1.35 3.99 5.55
C PRO A 132 -0.71 4.93 4.51
N ALA A 133 -1.24 5.05 3.29
CA ALA A 133 -0.76 6.04 2.32
C ALA A 133 -0.98 7.48 2.82
N VAL A 134 -2.07 7.72 3.56
CA VAL A 134 -2.39 9.04 4.15
C VAL A 134 -1.59 9.31 5.42
N TYR A 135 -1.55 8.35 6.35
CA TYR A 135 -1.03 8.60 7.70
C TYR A 135 0.40 8.10 7.92
N GLY A 136 0.87 7.14 7.14
CA GLY A 136 2.08 6.38 7.45
C GLY A 136 1.89 5.38 8.60
N GLY A 137 2.92 4.62 8.90
CA GLY A 137 2.96 3.65 9.98
C GLY A 137 2.08 2.42 9.72
N PHE A 138 1.80 1.68 10.79
CA PHE A 138 0.79 0.63 10.83
C PHE A 138 -0.59 1.26 11.09
N THR A 139 -1.59 0.84 10.34
CA THR A 139 -2.97 1.34 10.47
C THR A 139 -3.95 0.19 10.65
N SER A 140 -4.91 0.40 11.56
CA SER A 140 -6.10 -0.44 11.73
C SER A 140 -7.32 0.42 11.50
N SER A 141 -8.13 0.06 10.51
CA SER A 141 -9.19 0.93 9.99
C SER A 141 -10.50 0.19 9.83
N ILE A 142 -11.60 0.92 10.02
CA ILE A 142 -12.97 0.50 9.66
C ILE A 142 -13.63 1.60 8.83
N VAL A 143 -14.64 1.22 8.07
CA VAL A 143 -15.54 2.17 7.39
C VAL A 143 -16.89 2.12 8.07
N GLU A 144 -17.34 3.23 8.60
CA GLU A 144 -18.62 3.37 9.28
C GLU A 144 -19.37 4.59 8.75
N HIS A 145 -20.58 4.39 8.26
CA HIS A 145 -21.40 5.46 7.66
C HIS A 145 -20.67 6.27 6.58
N GLY A 146 -19.89 5.58 5.73
CA GLY A 146 -19.12 6.19 4.65
C GLY A 146 -17.87 6.98 5.11
N LYS A 147 -17.52 6.92 6.40
CA LYS A 147 -16.33 7.55 6.97
C LYS A 147 -15.33 6.51 7.47
N VAL A 148 -14.07 6.78 7.27
CA VAL A 148 -12.99 5.92 7.76
C VAL A 148 -12.64 6.31 9.20
N LYS A 149 -12.61 5.32 10.08
CA LYS A 149 -12.06 5.44 11.42
C LYS A 149 -10.75 4.65 11.47
N THR A 150 -9.67 5.31 11.83
CA THR A 150 -8.32 4.72 11.80
C THR A 150 -7.58 4.96 13.10
N LEU A 151 -7.00 3.91 13.64
CA LEU A 151 -5.94 3.97 14.62
C LEU A 151 -4.60 3.77 13.91
N ARG A 152 -3.61 4.60 14.24
CA ARG A 152 -2.26 4.56 13.68
C ARG A 152 -1.23 4.29 14.77
N LYS A 153 -0.24 3.48 14.43
CA LYS A 153 0.96 3.25 15.24
C LYS A 153 2.21 3.59 14.44
N GLU A 154 3.05 4.46 14.97
CA GLU A 154 4.40 4.65 14.46
C GLU A 154 5.25 3.43 14.74
N LEU A 155 6.10 3.08 13.78
CA LEU A 155 6.97 1.92 13.87
C LEU A 155 8.43 2.35 14.04
N SER A 156 9.14 1.63 14.89
CA SER A 156 10.55 1.89 15.17
C SER A 156 11.43 1.70 13.93
N ALA A 157 12.44 2.54 13.77
CA ALA A 157 13.50 2.38 12.76
C ALA A 157 14.34 1.10 12.94
N LYS A 158 14.20 0.40 14.09
CA LYS A 158 14.77 -0.93 14.34
C LYS A 158 14.07 -2.04 13.56
N LEU A 159 12.95 -1.74 12.91
CA LEU A 159 12.24 -2.64 12.01
C LEU A 159 12.50 -2.24 10.56
N LYS A 160 12.59 -3.26 9.70
CA LYS A 160 12.73 -3.11 8.24
C LYS A 160 11.73 -4.03 7.55
N VAL A 161 11.55 -3.79 6.27
CA VAL A 161 10.73 -4.62 5.40
C VAL A 161 11.61 -5.26 4.34
N VAL A 162 11.52 -6.58 4.20
CA VAL A 162 12.06 -7.29 3.05
C VAL A 162 10.90 -7.64 2.13
N MET A 163 10.91 -7.08 0.92
CA MET A 163 9.91 -7.32 -0.11
C MET A 163 10.44 -8.27 -1.16
N VAL A 164 9.65 -9.29 -1.49
CA VAL A 164 9.81 -10.09 -2.71
C VAL A 164 8.77 -9.62 -3.72
N ILE A 165 9.21 -9.16 -4.87
CA ILE A 165 8.37 -8.55 -5.90
C ILE A 165 8.52 -9.37 -7.19
N PRO A 166 7.63 -10.35 -7.43
CA PRO A 166 7.61 -11.11 -8.67
C PRO A 166 7.25 -10.23 -9.87
N ASP A 167 7.80 -10.51 -11.04
CA ASP A 167 7.38 -9.85 -12.28
C ASP A 167 6.10 -10.48 -12.85
N ARG A 168 5.07 -10.55 -12.01
CA ARG A 168 3.74 -11.06 -12.36
C ARG A 168 2.66 -10.13 -11.80
N PRO A 169 1.95 -9.39 -12.67
CA PRO A 169 0.83 -8.56 -12.22
C PRO A 169 -0.32 -9.44 -11.72
N MET A 170 -0.94 -9.02 -10.62
CA MET A 170 -2.15 -9.63 -10.09
C MET A 170 -3.23 -8.55 -9.92
N SER A 171 -4.32 -8.70 -10.65
CA SER A 171 -5.46 -7.79 -10.55
C SER A 171 -6.21 -8.00 -9.23
N THR A 172 -6.48 -6.91 -8.50
CA THR A 172 -7.26 -6.95 -7.26
C THR A 172 -8.67 -7.52 -7.51
N ALA A 173 -9.31 -7.12 -8.61
CA ALA A 173 -10.63 -7.63 -8.98
C ALA A 173 -10.60 -9.14 -9.22
N GLN A 174 -9.65 -9.65 -10.00
CA GLN A 174 -9.49 -11.10 -10.23
C GLN A 174 -9.15 -11.84 -8.93
N SER A 175 -8.26 -11.29 -8.09
CA SER A 175 -7.91 -11.89 -6.81
C SER A 175 -9.12 -12.03 -5.86
N ARG A 176 -10.07 -11.11 -5.93
CA ARG A 176 -11.32 -11.21 -5.14
C ARG A 176 -12.23 -12.33 -5.63
N THR A 177 -12.28 -12.63 -6.92
CA THR A 177 -13.11 -13.74 -7.45
C THR A 177 -12.66 -15.12 -6.99
N LEU A 178 -11.42 -15.25 -6.50
CA LEU A 178 -10.89 -16.49 -5.93
C LEU A 178 -11.43 -16.79 -4.53
N LEU A 179 -12.04 -15.80 -3.87
CA LEU A 179 -12.51 -15.93 -2.51
C LEU A 179 -13.93 -16.49 -2.48
N PRO A 180 -14.26 -17.35 -1.49
CA PRO A 180 -15.60 -17.87 -1.34
C PRO A 180 -16.55 -16.77 -0.84
N LYS A 181 -17.82 -16.92 -1.14
CA LYS A 181 -18.88 -16.00 -0.67
C LYS A 181 -19.17 -16.12 0.83
N SER A 182 -18.79 -17.25 1.46
CA SER A 182 -18.98 -17.52 2.88
C SER A 182 -17.85 -18.35 3.46
N TYR A 183 -17.67 -18.27 4.77
CA TYR A 183 -16.65 -19.01 5.51
C TYR A 183 -17.29 -19.80 6.65
N LEU A 184 -16.70 -20.96 6.98
CA LEU A 184 -17.10 -21.73 8.14
C LEU A 184 -16.78 -20.95 9.43
N MET A 185 -17.61 -21.09 10.46
CA MET A 185 -17.42 -20.43 11.77
C MET A 185 -15.98 -20.65 12.30
N LYS A 186 -15.45 -21.87 12.21
CA LYS A 186 -14.06 -22.15 12.66
C LYS A 186 -13.00 -21.31 11.96
N ASN A 187 -13.17 -21.04 10.65
CA ASN A 187 -12.24 -20.21 9.90
C ASN A 187 -12.41 -18.72 10.25
N THR A 188 -13.65 -18.30 10.48
CA THR A 188 -13.95 -16.93 10.92
C THR A 188 -13.31 -16.66 12.29
N VAL A 189 -13.51 -17.55 13.27
CA VAL A 189 -12.89 -17.43 14.60
C VAL A 189 -11.36 -17.50 14.52
N TYR A 190 -10.82 -18.38 13.66
CA TYR A 190 -9.37 -18.45 13.43
C TYR A 190 -8.80 -17.11 12.97
N ASN A 191 -9.42 -16.49 11.95
CA ASN A 191 -8.95 -15.21 11.41
C ASN A 191 -9.19 -14.04 12.37
N LEU A 192 -10.37 -13.96 12.98
CA LEU A 192 -10.73 -12.91 13.94
C LEU A 192 -9.76 -12.88 15.12
N SER A 193 -9.45 -14.03 15.72
CA SER A 193 -8.51 -14.11 16.84
C SER A 193 -7.10 -13.65 16.46
N ARG A 194 -6.66 -13.95 15.23
CA ARG A 194 -5.34 -13.54 14.74
C ARG A 194 -5.29 -12.07 14.36
N ALA A 195 -6.30 -11.54 13.70
CA ALA A 195 -6.38 -10.12 13.40
C ALA A 195 -6.36 -9.28 14.69
N SER A 196 -7.11 -9.71 15.71
CA SER A 196 -7.13 -9.07 17.04
C SER A 196 -5.75 -9.11 17.69
N LEU A 197 -5.10 -10.30 17.72
CA LEU A 197 -3.78 -10.45 18.32
C LEU A 197 -2.71 -9.68 17.53
N LEU A 198 -2.77 -9.69 16.21
CA LEU A 198 -1.83 -8.96 15.35
C LEU A 198 -1.91 -7.45 15.61
N THR A 199 -3.11 -6.90 15.67
CA THR A 199 -3.33 -5.49 15.99
C THR A 199 -2.79 -5.15 17.38
N ALA A 200 -3.13 -5.96 18.40
CA ALA A 200 -2.62 -5.78 19.76
C ALA A 200 -1.08 -5.85 19.80
N ALA A 201 -0.46 -6.81 19.09
CA ALA A 201 0.99 -6.97 19.02
C ALA A 201 1.69 -5.75 18.43
N PHE A 202 1.14 -5.15 17.36
CA PHE A 202 1.68 -3.92 16.79
C PHE A 202 1.59 -2.73 17.77
N PHE A 203 0.44 -2.54 18.44
CA PHE A 203 0.27 -1.43 19.37
C PHE A 203 1.09 -1.56 20.65
N SER A 204 1.29 -2.80 21.14
CA SER A 204 2.08 -3.10 22.34
C SER A 204 3.56 -3.40 22.07
N GLU A 205 3.98 -3.42 20.80
CA GLU A 205 5.34 -3.75 20.32
C GLU A 205 5.81 -5.16 20.74
N ASN A 206 4.87 -6.10 20.93
CA ASN A 206 5.14 -7.49 21.22
C ASN A 206 5.39 -8.31 19.94
N TRP A 207 6.54 -8.07 19.31
CA TRP A 207 6.90 -8.59 17.99
C TRP A 207 6.94 -10.13 17.92
N GLU A 208 7.15 -10.81 19.03
CA GLU A 208 7.20 -12.28 19.11
C GLU A 208 5.88 -12.95 18.73
N PHE A 209 4.75 -12.26 18.89
CA PHE A 209 3.45 -12.77 18.49
C PHE A 209 3.20 -12.69 16.98
N LEU A 210 3.93 -11.86 16.23
CA LEU A 210 3.64 -11.59 14.81
C LEU A 210 3.66 -12.86 13.95
N LYS A 211 4.59 -13.79 14.22
CA LYS A 211 4.72 -15.04 13.48
C LYS A 211 3.45 -15.90 13.50
N VAL A 212 2.77 -15.96 14.64
CA VAL A 212 1.53 -16.74 14.79
C VAL A 212 0.30 -15.91 14.45
N ALA A 213 0.31 -14.62 14.80
CA ALA A 213 -0.79 -13.71 14.58
C ALA A 213 -1.00 -13.34 13.10
N SER A 214 0.06 -13.35 12.27
CA SER A 214 -0.05 -13.06 10.84
C SER A 214 -0.57 -14.18 9.96
N ARG A 215 -0.89 -15.34 10.54
CA ARG A 215 -1.45 -16.47 9.78
C ARG A 215 -2.87 -16.17 9.34
N ASP A 216 -3.17 -16.45 8.07
CA ASP A 216 -4.48 -16.27 7.46
C ASP A 216 -5.06 -17.61 6.97
N CYS A 217 -6.38 -17.76 7.02
CA CYS A 217 -7.08 -18.88 6.40
C CYS A 217 -8.20 -18.44 5.44
N MET A 218 -8.35 -17.13 5.22
CA MET A 218 -9.41 -16.60 4.38
C MET A 218 -8.97 -16.37 2.94
N HIS A 219 -7.86 -15.65 2.72
CA HIS A 219 -7.54 -15.16 1.38
C HIS A 219 -6.17 -15.59 0.84
N GLU A 220 -5.10 -15.59 1.67
CA GLU A 220 -3.74 -15.76 1.20
C GLU A 220 -3.51 -17.07 0.47
N HIS A 221 -3.90 -18.20 1.07
CA HIS A 221 -3.70 -19.51 0.47
C HIS A 221 -4.34 -19.63 -0.92
N ARG A 222 -5.52 -19.04 -1.11
CA ARG A 222 -6.23 -19.06 -2.39
C ARG A 222 -5.53 -18.22 -3.45
N ARG A 223 -5.08 -17.02 -3.06
CA ARG A 223 -4.35 -16.10 -3.94
C ARG A 223 -2.97 -16.63 -4.29
N MET A 224 -2.23 -17.17 -3.31
CA MET A 224 -0.89 -17.72 -3.51
C MET A 224 -0.86 -18.95 -4.44
N LYS A 225 -1.96 -19.67 -4.61
CA LYS A 225 -2.06 -20.75 -5.62
C LYS A 225 -1.80 -20.27 -7.05
N GLN A 226 -1.96 -18.97 -7.32
CA GLN A 226 -1.63 -18.37 -8.62
C GLN A 226 -0.12 -18.27 -8.86
N LEU A 227 0.68 -18.25 -7.79
CA LEU A 227 2.13 -18.22 -7.81
C LEU A 227 2.65 -19.02 -6.61
N LYS A 228 2.85 -20.31 -6.82
CA LYS A 228 3.12 -21.30 -5.75
C LYS A 228 4.44 -21.04 -5.02
N GLU A 229 5.39 -20.40 -5.67
CA GLU A 229 6.67 -20.00 -5.11
C GLU A 229 6.51 -19.12 -3.86
N LEU A 230 5.39 -18.41 -3.73
CA LEU A 230 5.13 -17.55 -2.56
C LEU A 230 4.98 -18.35 -1.25
N PHE A 231 4.60 -19.63 -1.30
CA PHE A 231 4.58 -20.49 -0.10
C PHE A 231 5.99 -20.69 0.44
N GLU A 232 6.95 -20.96 -0.45
CA GLU A 232 8.35 -21.14 -0.10
C GLU A 232 9.02 -19.82 0.33
N VAL A 233 8.65 -18.69 -0.29
CA VAL A 233 9.08 -17.35 0.14
C VAL A 233 8.78 -17.14 1.63
N ARG A 234 7.57 -17.48 2.08
CA ARG A 234 7.16 -17.38 3.50
C ARG A 234 8.04 -18.24 4.40
N GLU A 235 8.25 -19.50 4.03
CA GLU A 235 9.02 -20.44 4.83
C GLU A 235 10.47 -19.99 4.98
N ILE A 236 11.11 -19.59 3.88
CA ILE A 236 12.50 -19.11 3.89
C ILE A 236 12.61 -17.83 4.72
N ALA A 237 11.71 -16.88 4.56
CA ALA A 237 11.75 -15.63 5.33
C ALA A 237 11.65 -15.90 6.84
N LEU A 238 10.67 -16.69 7.26
CA LEU A 238 10.46 -17.03 8.68
C LEU A 238 11.61 -17.86 9.29
N LYS A 239 12.22 -18.76 8.51
CA LYS A 239 13.38 -19.56 8.92
C LYS A 239 14.62 -18.69 9.13
N ASN A 240 14.74 -17.58 8.40
CA ASN A 240 15.91 -16.70 8.47
C ASN A 240 15.75 -15.50 9.41
N GLY A 241 14.64 -15.37 10.14
CA GLY A 241 14.47 -14.37 11.18
C GLY A 241 13.37 -13.35 10.94
N ALA A 242 12.54 -13.53 9.89
CA ALA A 242 11.37 -12.66 9.73
C ALA A 242 10.40 -12.85 10.91
N LEU A 243 9.92 -11.73 11.46
CA LEU A 243 8.92 -11.67 12.52
C LEU A 243 7.54 -12.08 12.01
N MET A 244 7.22 -11.70 10.77
CA MET A 244 6.06 -12.13 10.01
C MET A 244 6.37 -12.12 8.52
N SER A 245 5.60 -12.89 7.74
CA SER A 245 5.75 -12.95 6.29
C SER A 245 4.40 -13.27 5.66
N THR A 246 3.87 -12.32 4.87
CA THR A 246 2.48 -12.32 4.37
C THR A 246 2.40 -11.85 2.93
N LEU A 247 1.34 -12.24 2.25
CA LEU A 247 1.01 -11.69 0.94
C LEU A 247 0.70 -10.19 1.08
N SER A 248 1.29 -9.35 0.25
CA SER A 248 1.00 -7.92 0.24
C SER A 248 -0.25 -7.63 -0.58
N GLY A 249 -1.30 -7.16 0.06
CA GLY A 249 -2.59 -6.86 -0.58
C GLY A 249 -3.17 -8.05 -1.35
N SER A 250 -3.42 -7.85 -2.64
CA SER A 250 -3.85 -8.92 -3.55
C SER A 250 -2.70 -9.77 -4.10
N GLY A 251 -1.46 -9.38 -3.87
CA GLY A 251 -0.25 -9.95 -4.46
C GLY A 251 0.12 -9.22 -5.78
N SER A 252 1.15 -9.64 -6.46
CA SER A 252 2.01 -10.81 -6.24
C SER A 252 3.13 -10.60 -5.21
N SER A 253 3.39 -9.37 -4.74
CA SER A 253 4.46 -9.11 -3.77
C SER A 253 4.22 -9.80 -2.44
N PHE A 254 5.32 -10.17 -1.79
CA PHE A 254 5.33 -10.76 -0.47
C PHE A 254 6.09 -9.87 0.50
N PHE A 255 5.46 -9.55 1.61
CA PHE A 255 5.93 -8.66 2.65
C PHE A 255 6.50 -9.46 3.81
N SER A 256 7.72 -9.16 4.24
CA SER A 256 8.31 -9.72 5.46
C SER A 256 8.79 -8.60 6.37
N LEU A 257 8.22 -8.51 7.58
CA LEU A 257 8.70 -7.61 8.62
C LEU A 257 9.85 -8.28 9.36
N VAL A 258 10.94 -7.56 9.53
CA VAL A 258 12.18 -8.07 10.13
C VAL A 258 12.75 -7.07 11.13
N ARG A 259 13.59 -7.52 12.05
CA ARG A 259 14.50 -6.62 12.79
C ARG A 259 15.55 -6.08 11.82
N ALA A 260 16.02 -4.87 12.03
CA ALA A 260 17.01 -4.25 11.14
C ALA A 260 18.29 -5.09 10.99
N GLU A 261 18.72 -5.73 12.07
CA GLU A 261 19.88 -6.64 12.12
C GLU A 261 19.70 -7.90 11.27
N ASP A 262 18.47 -8.40 11.11
CA ASP A 262 18.17 -9.61 10.34
C ASP A 262 17.85 -9.31 8.85
N ALA A 263 17.65 -8.06 8.48
CA ALA A 263 17.16 -7.67 7.16
C ALA A 263 18.02 -8.19 6.03
N GLN A 264 19.35 -8.03 6.13
CA GLN A 264 20.27 -8.49 5.11
C GLN A 264 20.32 -10.01 5.00
N LYS A 265 20.26 -10.72 6.12
CA LYS A 265 20.23 -12.19 6.17
C LYS A 265 18.99 -12.74 5.46
N VAL A 266 17.81 -12.20 5.78
CA VAL A 266 16.55 -12.60 5.15
C VAL A 266 16.57 -12.28 3.65
N ALA A 267 16.98 -11.08 3.27
CA ALA A 267 17.05 -10.67 1.86
C ALA A 267 18.01 -11.55 1.05
N THR A 268 19.18 -11.88 1.60
CA THR A 268 20.16 -12.74 0.93
C THR A 268 19.62 -14.16 0.74
N ALA A 269 18.96 -14.74 1.77
CA ALA A 269 18.36 -16.06 1.67
C ALA A 269 17.27 -16.11 0.58
N LEU A 270 16.42 -15.07 0.50
CA LEU A 270 15.39 -14.96 -0.52
C LEU A 270 15.95 -14.71 -1.93
N LYS A 271 17.00 -13.88 -2.08
CA LYS A 271 17.67 -13.68 -3.36
C LYS A 271 18.30 -14.96 -3.90
N ASN A 272 18.93 -15.74 -3.02
CA ASN A 272 19.57 -17.00 -3.42
C ASN A 272 18.53 -18.05 -3.86
N ALA A 273 17.36 -18.09 -3.22
CA ALA A 273 16.31 -19.03 -3.56
C ALA A 273 15.48 -18.59 -4.80
N PHE A 274 15.30 -17.28 -4.98
CA PHE A 274 14.42 -16.71 -6.02
C PHE A 274 15.15 -15.63 -6.84
N GLY A 275 16.23 -16.01 -7.50
CA GLY A 275 17.04 -15.07 -8.32
C GLY A 275 16.26 -14.39 -9.45
N MET A 276 15.08 -14.92 -9.84
CA MET A 276 14.21 -14.32 -10.83
C MET A 276 13.30 -13.22 -10.25
N PHE A 277 13.17 -13.11 -8.94
CA PHE A 277 12.34 -12.08 -8.29
C PHE A 277 13.20 -10.91 -7.82
N ARG A 278 12.63 -9.73 -7.88
CA ARG A 278 13.23 -8.56 -7.25
C ARG A 278 13.05 -8.70 -5.74
N VAL A 279 14.16 -8.68 -4.99
CA VAL A 279 14.17 -8.72 -3.51
C VAL A 279 14.86 -7.49 -2.99
N GLU A 280 14.15 -6.68 -2.23
CA GLU A 280 14.64 -5.41 -1.72
C GLU A 280 14.32 -5.21 -0.24
N ILE A 281 15.18 -4.44 0.43
CA ILE A 281 15.00 -4.00 1.82
C ILE A 281 14.53 -2.55 1.80
N PHE A 282 13.45 -2.27 2.52
CA PHE A 282 12.91 -0.92 2.69
C PHE A 282 12.82 -0.54 4.15
N ASP A 283 12.90 0.75 4.41
CA ASP A 283 12.44 1.34 5.65
C ASP A 283 10.91 1.36 5.71
N LEU A 284 10.39 1.56 6.91
CA LEU A 284 9.00 1.88 7.14
C LEU A 284 8.78 3.37 6.97
N ASP A 285 7.67 3.74 6.37
CA ASP A 285 7.26 5.14 6.31
C ASP A 285 6.30 5.43 7.47
N ASN A 286 6.60 6.43 8.27
CA ASN A 286 5.75 6.87 9.38
C ASN A 286 4.99 8.17 9.07
N ASN A 287 5.17 8.77 7.91
CA ASN A 287 4.63 10.08 7.59
C ASN A 287 3.37 10.02 6.70
N GLY A 288 3.28 8.99 5.84
CA GLY A 288 2.28 8.96 4.78
C GLY A 288 2.62 9.95 3.65
N PHE A 289 1.60 10.45 2.96
CA PHE A 289 1.88 11.44 1.92
C PHE A 289 2.44 12.74 2.50
N GLU A 290 3.33 13.37 1.75
CA GLU A 290 3.97 14.63 2.12
C GLU A 290 3.91 15.61 0.94
N ILE A 291 3.49 16.85 1.24
CA ILE A 291 3.63 17.98 0.32
C ILE A 291 5.02 18.57 0.53
N VAL A 292 5.86 18.46 -0.50
CA VAL A 292 7.21 19.03 -0.47
C VAL A 292 7.11 20.46 -0.99
N LYS A 293 7.31 21.42 -0.08
CA LYS A 293 7.39 22.83 -0.48
C LYS A 293 8.71 23.05 -1.21
N SER A 294 8.63 23.54 -2.45
CA SER A 294 9.78 23.98 -3.25
C SER A 294 10.26 25.34 -2.79
#